data_2a714e59f4b8df243f08e0b9dcd02ee7
#
_entry.id   2a714e59f4b8df243f08e0b9dcd02ee7
#
_cell.length_a   1.000
_cell.length_b   1.000
_cell.length_c   1.000
_cell.angle_alpha   90.00
_cell.angle_beta   90.00
_cell.angle_gamma   90.00
#
_symmetry.space_group_name_H-M   'P 1'
#
loop_
_entity.id
_entity.type
_entity.pdbx_description
1 polymer ?
#
loop_
_entity_poly.entity_id
_entity_poly.type
_entity_poly.pdbx_seq_one_letter_code
_entity_poly.pdbx_strand_id
1 'polypeptide(L)'
;MALKLISKIAAGVQASTTLAIDSLFKQMKAEGKDVVGFGAGEPDFPTPEHIKQAGIEAIENNQTKYTPAAGLMDLRKAACYRLKEDCGLDYEPTQIVVASGAKHSVYIALMTLCNPGD
;
A
#
# COMPACT_ATOMS: atom_id res chain seq x y z
N MET A 1 28.26 16.63 23.71
CA MET A 1 27.23 17.05 22.72
C MET A 1 26.71 15.78 22.08
N ALA A 2 25.49 15.30 22.43
CA ALA A 2 24.94 14.08 21.85
C ALA A 2 24.67 14.30 20.37
N LEU A 3 25.20 13.46 19.52
CA LEU A 3 24.91 13.44 18.08
C LEU A 3 23.39 13.25 17.87
N LYS A 4 22.74 14.20 17.27
CA LYS A 4 21.31 14.13 16.94
C LYS A 4 21.16 13.24 15.73
N LEU A 5 21.02 11.91 15.95
CA LEU A 5 21.02 10.88 14.90
C LEU A 5 19.73 10.85 14.05
N ILE A 6 18.65 11.49 14.51
CA ILE A 6 17.37 11.52 13.81
C ILE A 6 16.85 12.95 13.63
N SER A 7 16.08 13.18 12.58
CA SER A 7 15.45 14.48 12.31
C SER A 7 14.36 14.80 13.35
N LYS A 8 14.02 16.08 13.51
CA LYS A 8 12.90 16.49 14.37
C LYS A 8 11.58 15.88 13.93
N ILE A 9 11.37 15.72 12.62
CA ILE A 9 10.17 15.09 12.05
C ILE A 9 10.10 13.63 12.50
N ALA A 10 11.19 12.87 12.30
CA ALA A 10 11.22 11.46 12.72
C ALA A 10 11.08 11.29 14.23
N ALA A 11 11.66 12.20 15.03
CA ALA A 11 11.51 12.18 16.49
C ALA A 11 10.08 12.50 16.96
N GLY A 12 9.29 13.22 16.15
CA GLY A 12 7.89 13.55 16.43
C GLY A 12 6.89 12.46 16.01
N VAL A 13 7.32 11.44 15.25
CA VAL A 13 6.44 10.34 14.83
C VAL A 13 6.16 9.43 16.01
N GLN A 14 4.89 9.31 16.37
CA GLN A 14 4.45 8.38 17.41
C GLN A 14 4.24 6.97 16.84
N ALA A 15 4.46 5.95 17.68
CA ALA A 15 4.18 4.57 17.31
C ALA A 15 2.68 4.39 17.00
N SER A 16 2.38 3.60 15.98
CA SER A 16 1.00 3.29 15.61
C SER A 16 0.34 2.43 16.70
N THR A 17 -0.72 2.96 17.31
CA THR A 17 -1.53 2.23 18.30
C THR A 17 -2.15 0.97 17.68
N THR A 18 -2.58 1.02 16.43
CA THR A 18 -3.14 -0.13 15.71
C THR A 18 -2.12 -1.26 15.57
N LEU A 19 -0.87 -0.93 15.20
CA LEU A 19 0.19 -1.94 15.11
C LEU A 19 0.57 -2.52 16.48
N ALA A 20 0.53 -1.72 17.54
CA ALA A 20 0.79 -2.19 18.90
C ALA A 20 -0.29 -3.18 19.35
N ILE A 21 -1.57 -2.90 19.08
CA ILE A 21 -2.69 -3.79 19.41
C ILE A 21 -2.60 -5.09 18.59
N ASP A 22 -2.29 -5.03 17.30
CA ASP A 22 -2.12 -6.21 16.46
C ASP A 22 -0.94 -7.10 16.94
N SER A 23 0.17 -6.48 17.32
CA SER A 23 1.32 -7.19 17.87
C SER A 23 0.99 -7.88 19.19
N LEU A 24 0.25 -7.20 20.09
CA LEU A 24 -0.22 -7.78 21.35
C LEU A 24 -1.17 -8.96 21.11
N PHE A 25 -2.11 -8.83 20.19
CA PHE A 25 -3.00 -9.92 19.78
C PHE A 25 -2.23 -11.15 19.30
N LYS A 26 -1.26 -10.96 18.39
CA LYS A 26 -0.42 -12.04 17.87
C LYS A 26 0.40 -12.72 18.99
N GLN A 27 0.95 -11.94 19.92
CA GLN A 27 1.65 -12.47 21.08
C GLN A 27 0.73 -13.31 21.96
N MET A 28 -0.44 -12.79 22.33
CA MET A 28 -1.40 -13.50 23.18
C MET A 28 -1.87 -14.82 22.54
N LYS A 29 -2.07 -14.81 21.23
CA LYS A 29 -2.43 -16.02 20.46
C LYS A 29 -1.29 -17.05 20.47
N ALA A 30 -0.05 -16.61 20.31
CA ALA A 30 1.13 -17.48 20.38
C ALA A 30 1.34 -18.08 21.81
N GLU A 31 0.91 -17.38 22.86
CA GLU A 31 0.88 -17.87 24.24
C GLU A 31 -0.28 -18.85 24.51
N GLY A 32 -1.08 -19.19 23.52
CA GLY A 32 -2.22 -20.12 23.65
C GLY A 32 -3.47 -19.52 24.29
N LYS A 33 -3.54 -18.20 24.43
CA LYS A 33 -4.73 -17.52 24.96
C LYS A 33 -5.85 -17.51 23.91
N ASP A 34 -7.08 -17.77 24.38
CA ASP A 34 -8.28 -17.66 23.53
C ASP A 34 -8.66 -16.18 23.40
N VAL A 35 -8.23 -15.58 22.28
CA VAL A 35 -8.44 -14.15 22.00
C VAL A 35 -8.92 -13.95 20.57
N VAL A 36 -9.78 -12.95 20.38
CA VAL A 36 -10.25 -12.49 19.08
C VAL A 36 -9.70 -11.09 18.83
N GLY A 37 -9.05 -10.89 17.66
CA GLY A 37 -8.46 -9.61 17.31
C GLY A 37 -9.37 -8.77 16.42
N PHE A 38 -9.58 -7.51 16.84
CA PHE A 38 -10.29 -6.48 16.06
C PHE A 38 -9.38 -5.26 15.77
N GLY A 39 -8.06 -5.43 15.89
CA GLY A 39 -7.10 -4.32 15.81
C GLY A 39 -6.73 -3.90 14.41
N ALA A 40 -6.62 -4.84 13.47
CA ALA A 40 -6.29 -4.57 12.07
C ALA A 40 -7.35 -5.14 11.14
N GLY A 41 -7.75 -4.36 10.14
CA GLY A 41 -8.63 -4.83 9.07
C GLY A 41 -7.77 -5.29 7.89
N GLU A 42 -7.80 -6.59 7.61
CA GLU A 42 -7.21 -7.18 6.41
C GLU A 42 -8.17 -8.23 5.83
N PRO A 43 -8.12 -8.50 4.52
CA PRO A 43 -8.90 -9.59 3.94
C PRO A 43 -8.54 -10.94 4.60
N ASP A 44 -9.53 -11.68 5.05
CA ASP A 44 -9.37 -13.00 5.67
C ASP A 44 -9.21 -14.13 4.64
N PHE A 45 -9.65 -13.90 3.40
CA PHE A 45 -9.44 -14.84 2.29
C PHE A 45 -8.04 -14.69 1.69
N PRO A 46 -7.41 -15.80 1.30
CA PRO A 46 -6.16 -15.74 0.56
C PRO A 46 -6.36 -15.10 -0.81
N THR A 47 -5.28 -14.58 -1.38
CA THR A 47 -5.29 -14.07 -2.77
C THR A 47 -5.86 -15.14 -3.72
N PRO A 48 -6.82 -14.79 -4.60
CA PRO A 48 -7.39 -15.71 -5.57
C PRO A 48 -6.33 -16.42 -6.42
N GLU A 49 -6.56 -17.69 -6.75
CA GLU A 49 -5.55 -18.54 -7.37
C GLU A 49 -5.04 -17.99 -8.71
N HIS A 50 -5.95 -17.49 -9.56
CA HIS A 50 -5.57 -16.89 -10.84
C HIS A 50 -4.67 -15.67 -10.72
N ILE A 51 -4.80 -14.89 -9.62
CA ILE A 51 -3.92 -13.73 -9.34
C ILE A 51 -2.53 -14.21 -8.89
N LYS A 52 -2.48 -15.25 -8.02
CA LYS A 52 -1.21 -15.85 -7.61
C LYS A 52 -0.46 -16.41 -8.83
N GLN A 53 -1.17 -17.15 -9.68
CA GLN A 53 -0.60 -17.73 -10.89
C GLN A 53 -0.03 -16.66 -11.83
N ALA A 54 -0.76 -15.57 -12.06
CA ALA A 54 -0.27 -14.45 -12.86
C ALA A 54 1.01 -13.82 -12.27
N GLY A 55 1.11 -13.74 -10.94
CA GLY A 55 2.33 -13.27 -10.27
C GLY A 55 3.52 -14.23 -10.45
N ILE A 56 3.29 -15.53 -10.35
CA ILE A 56 4.32 -16.57 -10.59
C ILE A 56 4.82 -16.49 -12.04
N GLU A 57 3.91 -16.46 -13.01
CA GLU A 57 4.24 -16.35 -14.43
C GLU A 57 5.02 -15.07 -14.74
N ALA A 58 4.69 -13.95 -14.11
CA ALA A 58 5.42 -12.71 -14.29
C ALA A 58 6.89 -12.84 -13.83
N ILE A 59 7.13 -13.53 -12.71
CA ILE A 59 8.48 -13.79 -12.20
C ILE A 59 9.24 -14.74 -13.13
N GLU A 60 8.63 -15.84 -13.54
CA GLU A 60 9.22 -16.84 -14.43
C GLU A 60 9.56 -16.24 -15.82
N ASN A 61 8.73 -15.32 -16.30
CA ASN A 61 8.95 -14.58 -17.55
C ASN A 61 9.89 -13.38 -17.38
N ASN A 62 10.59 -13.26 -16.23
CA ASN A 62 11.54 -12.19 -15.95
C ASN A 62 10.96 -10.76 -16.04
N GLN A 63 9.68 -10.58 -15.75
CA GLN A 63 9.03 -9.26 -15.63
C GLN A 63 9.44 -8.57 -14.31
N THR A 64 10.73 -8.53 -14.04
CA THR A 64 11.33 -8.07 -12.77
C THR A 64 12.27 -6.88 -12.97
N LYS A 65 12.13 -6.17 -14.07
CA LYS A 65 12.92 -4.98 -14.41
C LYS A 65 12.21 -3.69 -14.01
N TYR A 66 12.92 -2.56 -14.08
CA TYR A 66 12.31 -1.25 -13.88
C TYR A 66 11.15 -1.00 -14.83
N THR A 67 10.12 -0.37 -14.30
CA THR A 67 8.95 0.08 -15.06
C THR A 67 9.00 1.59 -15.29
N PRO A 68 8.19 2.14 -16.20
CA PRO A 68 7.97 3.59 -16.27
C PRO A 68 7.53 4.15 -14.91
N ALA A 69 7.89 5.40 -14.60
CA ALA A 69 7.59 6.04 -13.32
C ALA A 69 6.09 6.05 -12.96
N ALA A 70 5.23 6.19 -13.96
CA ALA A 70 3.78 6.14 -13.76
C ALA A 70 3.20 4.71 -13.68
N GLY A 71 4.03 3.67 -13.82
CA GLY A 71 3.62 2.26 -13.87
C GLY A 71 3.44 1.73 -15.29
N LEU A 72 3.30 0.40 -15.39
CA LEU A 72 3.11 -0.29 -16.66
C LEU A 72 1.83 0.20 -17.36
N MET A 73 1.91 0.39 -18.68
CA MET A 73 0.79 0.87 -19.47
C MET A 73 -0.43 -0.04 -19.37
N ASP A 74 -0.24 -1.35 -19.39
CA ASP A 74 -1.35 -2.29 -19.33
C ASP A 74 -2.03 -2.29 -17.95
N LEU A 75 -1.28 -2.11 -16.86
CA LEU A 75 -1.86 -1.92 -15.53
C LEU A 75 -2.67 -0.62 -15.45
N ARG A 76 -2.16 0.46 -16.07
CA ARG A 76 -2.86 1.76 -16.12
C ARG A 76 -4.16 1.67 -16.91
N LYS A 77 -4.17 0.96 -18.07
CA LYS A 77 -5.39 0.65 -18.84
C LYS A 77 -6.38 -0.18 -18.02
N ALA A 78 -5.91 -1.20 -17.32
CA ALA A 78 -6.75 -2.02 -16.45
C ALA A 78 -7.37 -1.20 -15.30
N ALA A 79 -6.62 -0.27 -14.73
CA ALA A 79 -7.13 0.68 -13.74
C ALA A 79 -8.23 1.58 -14.32
N CYS A 80 -8.04 2.14 -15.51
CA CYS A 80 -9.08 2.92 -16.21
C CYS A 80 -10.35 2.10 -16.43
N TYR A 81 -10.19 0.86 -16.91
CA TYR A 81 -11.32 -0.06 -17.10
C TYR A 81 -12.09 -0.29 -15.81
N ARG A 82 -11.40 -0.58 -14.69
CA ARG A 82 -12.05 -0.80 -13.39
C ARG A 82 -12.74 0.45 -12.86
N LEU A 83 -12.10 1.62 -12.97
CA LEU A 83 -12.72 2.89 -12.56
C LEU A 83 -14.00 3.18 -13.34
N LYS A 84 -14.04 2.84 -14.61
CA LYS A 84 -15.24 2.98 -15.45
C LYS A 84 -16.34 2.00 -15.03
N GLU A 85 -16.02 0.72 -14.88
CA GLU A 85 -16.98 -0.33 -14.52
C GLU A 85 -17.55 -0.15 -13.09
N ASP A 86 -16.67 0.15 -12.12
CA ASP A 86 -17.06 0.17 -10.71
C ASP A 86 -17.65 1.51 -10.26
N CYS A 87 -17.17 2.62 -10.86
CA CYS A 87 -17.45 3.97 -10.38
C CYS A 87 -18.09 4.87 -11.44
N GLY A 88 -18.18 4.43 -12.70
CA GLY A 88 -18.64 5.26 -13.83
C GLY A 88 -17.69 6.39 -14.20
N LEU A 89 -16.41 6.33 -13.76
CA LEU A 89 -15.40 7.35 -13.99
C LEU A 89 -14.58 7.01 -15.24
N ASP A 90 -14.52 7.94 -16.17
CA ASP A 90 -13.81 7.79 -17.44
C ASP A 90 -12.48 8.53 -17.39
N TYR A 91 -11.38 7.78 -17.44
CA TYR A 91 -10.02 8.31 -17.40
C TYR A 91 -9.17 7.74 -18.52
N GLU A 92 -8.22 8.54 -19.01
CA GLU A 92 -7.17 8.08 -19.91
C GLU A 92 -6.00 7.49 -19.14
N PRO A 93 -5.29 6.49 -19.68
CA PRO A 93 -4.13 5.89 -18.99
C PRO A 93 -3.04 6.89 -18.63
N THR A 94 -2.95 8.04 -19.34
CA THR A 94 -2.02 9.13 -19.03
C THR A 94 -2.36 9.86 -17.73
N GLN A 95 -3.58 9.73 -17.24
CA GLN A 95 -4.05 10.32 -15.99
C GLN A 95 -3.89 9.38 -14.78
N ILE A 96 -3.34 8.19 -15.00
CA ILE A 96 -3.14 7.18 -13.94
C ILE A 96 -1.67 7.09 -13.55
N VAL A 97 -1.41 7.13 -12.24
CA VAL A 97 -0.11 6.85 -11.64
C VAL A 97 -0.26 5.71 -10.65
N VAL A 98 0.55 4.67 -10.82
CA VAL A 98 0.59 3.51 -9.93
C VAL A 98 1.62 3.76 -8.83
N ALA A 99 1.22 3.54 -7.58
CA ALA A 99 2.06 3.73 -6.41
C ALA A 99 2.11 2.48 -5.52
N SER A 100 3.04 2.45 -4.59
CA SER A 100 3.20 1.36 -3.61
C SER A 100 2.15 1.46 -2.50
N GLY A 101 0.89 1.18 -2.86
CA GLY A 101 -0.26 1.23 -1.96
C GLY A 101 -0.84 2.64 -1.77
N ALA A 102 -2.04 2.69 -1.17
CA ALA A 102 -2.82 3.92 -1.03
C ALA A 102 -2.11 5.03 -0.23
N LYS A 103 -1.37 4.68 0.81
CA LYS A 103 -0.61 5.67 1.60
C LYS A 103 0.43 6.42 0.76
N HIS A 104 1.09 5.70 -0.15
CA HIS A 104 2.06 6.33 -1.06
C HIS A 104 1.33 7.22 -2.08
N SER A 105 0.18 6.79 -2.60
CA SER A 105 -0.64 7.62 -3.48
C SER A 105 -1.08 8.93 -2.82
N VAL A 106 -1.56 8.87 -1.56
CA VAL A 106 -1.93 10.06 -0.78
C VAL A 106 -0.72 10.95 -0.55
N TYR A 107 0.43 10.38 -0.18
CA TYR A 107 1.67 11.16 0.01
C TYR A 107 2.07 11.90 -1.27
N ILE A 108 2.08 11.22 -2.42
CA ILE A 108 2.40 11.83 -3.71
C ILE A 108 1.42 12.97 -4.01
N ALA A 109 0.11 12.75 -3.82
CA ALA A 109 -0.91 13.76 -4.08
C ALA A 109 -0.71 15.01 -3.21
N LEU A 110 -0.52 14.84 -1.91
CA LEU A 110 -0.27 15.95 -0.99
C LEU A 110 1.03 16.69 -1.33
N MET A 111 2.11 15.98 -1.61
CA MET A 111 3.38 16.60 -1.96
C MET A 111 3.35 17.34 -3.31
N THR A 112 2.40 16.98 -4.17
CA THR A 112 2.24 17.64 -5.48
C THR A 112 1.34 18.87 -5.40
N LEU A 113 0.33 18.83 -4.53
CA LEU A 113 -0.74 19.84 -4.51
C LEU A 113 -0.61 20.86 -3.37
N CYS A 114 0.04 20.49 -2.26
CA CYS A 114 0.07 21.30 -1.04
C CYS A 114 1.42 21.99 -0.82
N ASN A 115 1.37 23.23 -0.36
CA ASN A 115 2.53 23.99 0.11
C ASN A 115 2.57 24.00 1.65
N PRO A 116 3.71 24.35 2.27
CA PRO A 116 3.76 24.57 3.71
C PRO A 116 2.73 25.64 4.15
N GLY A 117 1.79 25.24 5.00
CA GLY A 117 0.74 26.10 5.53
C GLY A 117 -0.65 25.92 4.92
N ASP A 118 -0.79 25.08 3.87
CA ASP A 118 -2.09 24.69 3.29
C ASP A 118 -2.83 23.70 4.20
#